data_da61a04bb3326f2cb11f9dfa94a77325
#
_entry.id   da61a04bb3326f2cb11f9dfa94a77325
#
_cell.length_a   1.000
_cell.length_b   1.000
_cell.length_c   1.000
_cell.angle_alpha   90.00
_cell.angle_beta   90.00
_cell.angle_gamma   90.00
#
_symmetry.space_group_name_H-M   'P 1'
#
loop_
_entity.id
_entity.type
_entity.pdbx_description
1 polymer ?
#
loop_
_entity_poly.entity_id
_entity_poly.type
_entity_poly.pdbx_seq_one_letter_code
_entity_poly.pdbx_strand_id
1 'polypeptide(L)'
;MTFTIPKTVKKVTREFLLEHNTEETYMQTYLGVPVKKGLFISPIRHDKRPTASFFRSRDGALLFHDFGIGFKADFVGVVRQLFNLSYSQALNKIASDFGLNSGQEQCIPKIKVSVCEETITAHEAAQIQIEMQDFTQKELDWWASYGIT
;
A
#
# COMPACT_ATOMS: atom_id res chain seq x y z
N MET A 1 13.43 30.88 32.53
CA MET A 1 13.26 31.01 31.06
C MET A 1 13.73 29.72 30.41
N THR A 2 12.83 28.92 29.97
CA THR A 2 13.13 27.67 29.25
C THR A 2 13.26 27.99 27.77
N PHE A 3 14.49 27.98 27.25
CA PHE A 3 14.75 28.06 25.83
C PHE A 3 14.35 26.76 25.17
N THR A 4 13.22 26.75 24.49
CA THR A 4 12.84 25.65 23.61
C THR A 4 13.61 25.84 22.30
N ILE A 5 14.66 25.04 22.10
CA ILE A 5 15.36 24.98 20.83
C ILE A 5 14.37 24.44 19.80
N PRO A 6 14.07 25.15 18.71
CA PRO A 6 13.23 24.61 17.67
C PRO A 6 13.94 23.37 17.09
N LYS A 7 13.35 22.19 17.29
CA LYS A 7 13.80 20.95 16.70
C LYS A 7 13.66 21.08 15.19
N THR A 8 14.75 21.36 14.50
CA THR A 8 14.77 21.46 13.04
C THR A 8 14.37 20.09 12.49
N VAL A 9 13.13 19.98 12.06
CA VAL A 9 12.62 18.78 11.42
C VAL A 9 13.31 18.65 10.07
N LYS A 10 14.31 17.79 9.97
CA LYS A 10 14.96 17.48 8.68
C LYS A 10 13.91 16.83 7.79
N LYS A 11 13.53 17.53 6.73
CA LYS A 11 12.62 17.00 5.72
C LYS A 11 13.31 15.84 5.01
N VAL A 12 12.66 14.67 4.97
CA VAL A 12 13.16 13.53 4.21
C VAL A 12 13.07 13.86 2.73
N THR A 13 14.20 13.76 2.03
CA THR A 13 14.30 13.97 0.58
C THR A 13 14.71 12.68 -0.11
N ARG A 14 14.55 12.63 -1.44
CA ARG A 14 14.99 11.50 -2.25
C ARG A 14 16.51 11.29 -2.14
N GLU A 15 17.27 12.37 -2.16
CA GLU A 15 18.72 12.40 -2.03
C GLU A 15 19.15 11.78 -0.70
N PHE A 16 18.48 12.17 0.40
CA PHE A 16 18.75 11.60 1.73
C PHE A 16 18.56 10.08 1.76
N LEU A 17 17.55 9.56 1.09
CA LEU A 17 17.33 8.10 0.99
C LEU A 17 18.46 7.43 0.20
N LEU A 18 18.89 8.04 -0.90
CA LEU A 18 19.94 7.49 -1.77
C LEU A 18 21.36 7.55 -1.14
N GLU A 19 21.57 8.40 -0.14
CA GLU A 19 22.81 8.39 0.66
C GLU A 19 22.91 7.14 1.54
N HIS A 20 21.80 6.53 1.91
CA HIS A 20 21.74 5.39 2.83
C HIS A 20 21.60 4.05 2.11
N ASN A 21 20.85 4.01 1.03
CA ASN A 21 20.59 2.78 0.28
C ASN A 21 20.46 3.04 -1.22
N THR A 22 20.59 1.99 -2.02
CA THR A 22 20.45 2.06 -3.48
C THR A 22 18.98 1.99 -3.91
N GLU A 23 18.67 2.53 -5.09
CA GLU A 23 17.36 2.40 -5.72
C GLU A 23 16.93 0.94 -5.87
N GLU A 24 17.90 0.06 -6.16
CA GLU A 24 17.68 -1.38 -6.30
C GLU A 24 17.18 -2.01 -5.00
N THR A 25 17.80 -1.64 -3.87
CA THR A 25 17.40 -2.12 -2.54
C THR A 25 15.96 -1.74 -2.22
N TYR A 26 15.60 -0.48 -2.48
CA TYR A 26 14.22 -0.01 -2.26
C TYR A 26 13.23 -0.76 -3.16
N MET A 27 13.54 -0.90 -4.46
CA MET A 27 12.68 -1.61 -5.40
C MET A 27 12.49 -3.08 -5.00
N GLN A 28 13.57 -3.78 -4.64
CA GLN A 28 13.51 -5.18 -4.22
C GLN A 28 12.67 -5.36 -2.96
N THR A 29 12.82 -4.46 -1.99
CA THR A 29 12.09 -4.54 -0.72
C THR A 29 10.58 -4.38 -0.92
N TYR A 30 10.16 -3.40 -1.71
CA TYR A 30 8.74 -3.12 -1.89
C TYR A 30 8.04 -4.00 -2.93
N LEU A 31 8.74 -4.40 -3.98
CA LEU A 31 8.18 -5.25 -5.02
C LEU A 31 8.38 -6.74 -4.76
N GLY A 32 9.29 -7.12 -3.86
CA GLY A 32 9.60 -8.51 -3.53
C GLY A 32 10.25 -9.29 -4.68
N VAL A 33 10.76 -8.62 -5.71
CA VAL A 33 11.40 -9.22 -6.86
C VAL A 33 12.81 -8.68 -7.07
N PRO A 34 13.78 -9.52 -7.46
CA PRO A 34 15.14 -9.05 -7.70
C PRO A 34 15.20 -8.15 -8.93
N VAL A 35 16.00 -7.09 -8.86
CA VAL A 35 16.25 -6.21 -10.00
C VAL A 35 17.15 -6.93 -10.99
N LYS A 36 16.59 -7.35 -12.10
CA LYS A 36 17.29 -8.03 -13.21
C LYS A 36 16.74 -7.59 -14.56
N LYS A 37 17.50 -7.82 -15.61
CA LYS A 37 17.06 -7.59 -17.00
C LYS A 37 16.02 -8.65 -17.38
N GLY A 38 15.07 -8.25 -18.20
CA GLY A 38 14.04 -9.12 -18.75
C GLY A 38 12.64 -8.82 -18.20
N LEU A 39 11.66 -9.50 -18.77
CA LEU A 39 10.28 -9.39 -18.35
C LEU A 39 10.00 -10.34 -17.20
N PHE A 40 9.17 -9.91 -16.27
CA PHE A 40 8.66 -10.69 -15.16
C PHE A 40 7.19 -10.40 -14.90
N ILE A 41 6.54 -11.23 -14.09
CA ILE A 41 5.15 -11.04 -13.70
C ILE A 41 5.06 -9.82 -12.78
N SER A 42 4.12 -8.91 -13.06
CA SER A 42 3.97 -7.68 -12.27
C SER A 42 3.59 -7.98 -10.83
N PRO A 43 4.36 -7.50 -9.84
CA PRO A 43 4.04 -7.69 -8.43
C PRO A 43 2.99 -6.72 -7.89
N ILE A 44 2.66 -5.67 -8.63
CA ILE A 44 1.71 -4.63 -8.19
C ILE A 44 0.26 -4.95 -8.55
N ARG A 45 0.04 -6.02 -9.31
CA ARG A 45 -1.29 -6.49 -9.69
C ARG A 45 -1.29 -8.00 -9.94
N HIS A 46 -2.48 -8.59 -9.98
CA HIS A 46 -2.61 -10.00 -10.37
C HIS A 46 -2.43 -10.15 -11.88
N ASP A 47 -1.30 -10.70 -12.30
CA ASP A 47 -0.98 -10.93 -13.71
C ASP A 47 -0.66 -12.40 -13.96
N LYS A 48 -0.99 -12.88 -15.17
CA LYS A 48 -0.69 -14.25 -15.61
C LYS A 48 0.47 -14.29 -16.60
N ARG A 49 0.91 -13.16 -17.13
CA ARG A 49 1.96 -13.05 -18.14
C ARG A 49 3.05 -12.09 -17.70
N PRO A 50 4.30 -12.30 -18.09
CA PRO A 50 5.37 -11.34 -17.83
C PRO A 50 5.11 -10.03 -18.59
N THR A 51 4.75 -8.98 -17.88
CA THR A 51 4.45 -7.65 -18.44
C THR A 51 5.18 -6.53 -17.72
N ALA A 52 6.04 -6.83 -16.78
CA ALA A 52 6.82 -5.83 -16.06
C ALA A 52 8.32 -6.00 -16.31
N SER A 53 9.06 -4.90 -16.26
CA SER A 53 10.52 -4.90 -16.33
C SER A 53 11.15 -3.74 -15.57
N PHE A 54 12.44 -3.89 -15.27
CA PHE A 54 13.27 -2.79 -14.78
C PHE A 54 14.15 -2.25 -15.91
N PHE A 55 14.35 -0.95 -15.94
CA PHE A 55 15.30 -0.32 -16.84
C PHE A 55 15.88 0.95 -16.21
N ARG A 56 17.02 1.38 -16.72
CA ARG A 56 17.64 2.64 -16.28
C ARG A 56 17.31 3.74 -17.29
N SER A 57 16.91 4.91 -16.76
CA SER A 57 16.73 6.11 -17.58
C SER A 57 18.07 6.65 -18.07
N ARG A 58 18.04 7.67 -18.92
CA ARG A 58 19.29 8.35 -19.39
C ARG A 58 20.10 8.93 -18.23
N ASP A 59 19.43 9.36 -17.17
CA ASP A 59 20.04 9.95 -15.98
C ASP A 59 20.54 8.88 -14.99
N GLY A 60 20.46 7.60 -15.37
CA GLY A 60 20.89 6.47 -14.57
C GLY A 60 19.88 6.01 -13.51
N ALA A 61 18.75 6.70 -13.33
CA ALA A 61 17.73 6.33 -12.36
C ALA A 61 17.07 4.99 -12.73
N LEU A 62 16.90 4.13 -11.74
CA LEU A 62 16.20 2.85 -11.88
C LEU A 62 14.70 3.06 -11.91
N LEU A 63 14.05 2.55 -12.95
CA LEU A 63 12.61 2.65 -13.15
C LEU A 63 11.99 1.25 -13.26
N PHE A 64 10.85 1.12 -12.62
CA PHE A 64 9.94 -0.01 -12.82
C PHE A 64 8.90 0.36 -13.87
N HIS A 65 8.61 -0.54 -14.79
CA HIS A 65 7.59 -0.35 -15.81
C HIS A 65 6.71 -1.58 -15.91
N ASP A 66 5.42 -1.40 -15.72
CA ASP A 66 4.38 -2.38 -16.02
C ASP A 66 3.69 -1.99 -17.34
N PHE A 67 3.99 -2.73 -18.39
CA PHE A 67 3.44 -2.50 -19.75
C PHE A 67 1.94 -2.81 -19.80
N GLY A 68 1.45 -3.66 -18.92
CA GLY A 68 0.03 -4.07 -18.92
C GLY A 68 -0.93 -2.94 -18.55
N ILE A 69 -0.49 -2.02 -17.71
CA ILE A 69 -1.27 -0.84 -17.28
C ILE A 69 -0.60 0.48 -17.66
N GLY A 70 0.55 0.43 -18.35
CA GLY A 70 1.30 1.63 -18.71
C GLY A 70 1.90 2.37 -17.52
N PHE A 71 2.05 1.71 -16.37
CA PHE A 71 2.61 2.32 -15.17
C PHE A 71 4.13 2.31 -15.21
N LYS A 72 4.72 3.49 -15.04
CA LYS A 72 6.17 3.68 -15.01
C LYS A 72 6.54 4.62 -13.86
N ALA A 73 7.42 4.17 -12.97
CA ALA A 73 7.82 4.97 -11.82
C ALA A 73 9.21 4.58 -11.29
N ASP A 74 9.81 5.51 -10.54
CA ASP A 74 10.97 5.26 -9.68
C ASP A 74 10.51 4.59 -8.36
N PHE A 75 11.47 4.29 -7.47
CA PHE A 75 11.15 3.63 -6.19
C PHE A 75 10.13 4.41 -5.33
N VAL A 76 10.18 5.75 -5.34
CA VAL A 76 9.20 6.57 -4.61
C VAL A 76 7.82 6.46 -5.24
N GLY A 77 7.73 6.51 -6.57
CA GLY A 77 6.49 6.36 -7.31
C GLY A 77 5.86 4.97 -7.13
N VAL A 78 6.67 3.92 -7.05
CA VAL A 78 6.20 2.56 -6.72
C VAL A 78 5.57 2.52 -5.33
N VAL A 79 6.22 3.08 -4.32
CA VAL A 79 5.67 3.13 -2.94
C VAL A 79 4.38 3.95 -2.90
N ARG A 80 4.32 5.07 -3.62
CA ARG A 80 3.09 5.85 -3.77
C ARG A 80 1.93 5.03 -4.33
N GLN A 81 2.19 4.24 -5.36
CA GLN A 81 1.19 3.40 -6.00
C GLN A 81 0.74 2.25 -5.09
N LEU A 82 1.68 1.57 -4.42
CA LEU A 82 1.37 0.43 -3.55
C LEU A 82 0.53 0.82 -2.32
N PHE A 83 0.80 1.99 -1.75
CA PHE A 83 0.20 2.43 -0.49
C PHE A 83 -0.75 3.62 -0.65
N ASN A 84 -1.01 4.07 -1.86
CA ASN A 84 -1.85 5.23 -2.17
C ASN A 84 -1.45 6.49 -1.38
N LEU A 85 -0.17 6.82 -1.39
CA LEU A 85 0.43 7.90 -0.61
C LEU A 85 0.76 9.13 -1.48
N SER A 86 0.82 10.30 -0.85
CA SER A 86 1.45 11.47 -1.45
C SER A 86 2.98 11.30 -1.52
N TYR A 87 3.66 12.14 -2.30
CA TYR A 87 5.11 12.05 -2.47
C TYR A 87 5.87 12.18 -1.13
N SER A 88 5.52 13.14 -0.31
CA SER A 88 6.15 13.35 1.01
C SER A 88 5.83 12.22 1.99
N GLN A 89 4.63 11.66 1.95
CA GLN A 89 4.27 10.51 2.77
C GLN A 89 5.05 9.25 2.36
N ALA A 90 5.25 9.05 1.05
CA ALA A 90 6.05 7.93 0.55
C ALA A 90 7.52 8.03 1.00
N LEU A 91 8.12 9.22 0.92
CA LEU A 91 9.49 9.44 1.41
C LEU A 91 9.60 9.15 2.90
N ASN A 92 8.67 9.64 3.72
CA ASN A 92 8.66 9.39 5.16
C ASN A 92 8.42 7.90 5.48
N LYS A 93 7.55 7.23 4.72
CA LYS A 93 7.33 5.79 4.87
C LYS A 93 8.61 5.00 4.58
N ILE A 94 9.28 5.29 3.48
CA ILE A 94 10.55 4.64 3.12
C ILE A 94 11.58 4.87 4.22
N ALA A 95 11.74 6.10 4.68
CA ALA A 95 12.67 6.42 5.76
C ALA A 95 12.34 5.68 7.07
N SER A 96 11.05 5.54 7.38
CA SER A 96 10.59 4.79 8.56
C SER A 96 10.85 3.29 8.43
N ASP A 97 10.50 2.69 7.28
CA ASP A 97 10.64 1.25 7.04
C ASP A 97 12.11 0.80 7.05
N PHE A 98 13.02 1.68 6.64
CA PHE A 98 14.46 1.45 6.68
C PHE A 98 15.16 1.99 7.94
N GLY A 99 14.41 2.47 8.93
CA GLY A 99 14.94 2.95 10.20
C GLY A 99 15.81 4.22 10.10
N LEU A 100 15.64 5.01 9.03
CA LEU A 100 16.42 6.22 8.76
C LEU A 100 15.89 7.45 9.52
N ASN A 101 14.73 7.35 10.15
CA ASN A 101 14.10 8.40 10.94
C ASN A 101 14.58 8.42 12.39
N SER A 102 15.89 8.40 12.63
CA SER A 102 16.43 8.58 13.98
C SER A 102 16.16 10.01 14.47
N GLY A 103 14.93 10.31 14.89
CA GLY A 103 14.57 11.59 15.48
C GLY A 103 13.21 12.16 15.13
N GLN A 104 12.43 11.55 14.29
CA GLN A 104 11.03 11.90 14.13
C GLN A 104 10.17 10.89 14.90
N GLU A 105 9.65 11.30 16.05
CA GLU A 105 8.36 10.82 16.48
C GLU A 105 7.44 10.95 15.26
N GLN A 106 6.93 9.82 14.79
CA GLN A 106 5.86 9.82 13.81
C GLN A 106 4.81 10.79 14.33
N CYS A 107 4.65 11.94 13.69
CA CYS A 107 3.36 12.57 13.67
C CYS A 107 2.45 11.61 12.89
N ILE A 108 2.06 10.52 13.53
CA ILE A 108 0.78 9.91 13.25
C ILE A 108 -0.16 11.10 13.40
N PRO A 109 -0.87 11.53 12.33
CA PRO A 109 -1.95 12.45 12.55
C PRO A 109 -2.76 11.75 13.65
N LYS A 110 -2.74 12.31 14.87
CA LYS A 110 -3.72 11.94 15.85
C LYS A 110 -5.02 12.29 15.16
N ILE A 111 -5.60 11.30 14.49
CA ILE A 111 -7.01 11.33 14.18
C ILE A 111 -7.59 11.59 15.55
N LYS A 112 -7.98 12.83 15.79
CA LYS A 112 -8.94 13.11 16.83
C LYS A 112 -10.17 12.34 16.37
N VAL A 113 -10.20 11.06 16.68
CA VAL A 113 -11.46 10.39 16.87
C VAL A 113 -12.05 11.19 18.01
N SER A 114 -12.83 12.20 17.69
CA SER A 114 -13.85 12.65 18.58
C SER A 114 -14.72 11.40 18.75
N VAL A 115 -14.34 10.60 19.74
CA VAL A 115 -15.28 9.67 20.32
C VAL A 115 -16.38 10.59 20.77
N CYS A 116 -17.41 10.77 19.95
CA CYS A 116 -18.72 11.05 20.47
C CYS A 116 -18.90 9.94 21.51
N GLU A 117 -18.80 10.31 22.77
CA GLU A 117 -19.40 9.54 23.85
C GLU A 117 -20.91 9.62 23.60
N GLU A 118 -21.37 9.04 22.51
CA GLU A 118 -22.71 8.51 22.50
C GLU A 118 -22.65 7.37 23.52
N THR A 119 -23.18 7.67 24.69
CA THR A 119 -23.61 6.65 25.61
C THR A 119 -24.19 5.53 24.78
N ILE A 120 -23.41 4.45 24.66
CA ILE A 120 -23.93 3.18 24.17
C ILE A 120 -24.91 2.76 25.26
N THR A 121 -26.13 3.28 25.16
CA THR A 121 -27.26 2.59 25.76
C THR A 121 -27.20 1.22 25.16
N ALA A 122 -26.97 0.23 25.99
CA ALA A 122 -26.96 -1.16 25.61
C ALA A 122 -28.22 -1.43 24.79
N HIS A 123 -28.12 -1.29 23.48
CA HIS A 123 -29.09 -1.86 22.58
C HIS A 123 -28.93 -3.37 22.80
N GLU A 124 -29.99 -3.98 23.30
CA GLU A 124 -30.12 -5.42 23.35
C GLU A 124 -29.51 -5.99 22.06
N ALA A 125 -28.57 -6.89 22.27
CA ALA A 125 -27.91 -7.57 21.16
C ALA A 125 -29.03 -8.15 20.29
N ALA A 126 -29.19 -7.60 19.09
CA ALA A 126 -30.10 -8.15 18.13
C ALA A 126 -29.66 -9.59 17.88
N GLN A 127 -30.41 -10.53 18.44
CA GLN A 127 -30.20 -11.93 18.13
C GLN A 127 -30.53 -12.11 16.65
N ILE A 128 -29.51 -12.33 15.85
CA ILE A 128 -29.71 -12.73 14.45
C ILE A 128 -30.22 -14.17 14.53
N GLN A 129 -31.51 -14.34 14.41
CA GLN A 129 -32.10 -15.65 14.18
C GLN A 129 -31.88 -16.01 12.72
N ILE A 130 -31.01 -16.98 12.48
CA ILE A 130 -30.85 -17.58 11.16
C ILE A 130 -31.86 -18.73 11.10
N GLU A 131 -32.96 -18.52 10.42
CA GLU A 131 -33.88 -19.59 10.07
C GLU A 131 -33.33 -20.28 8.82
N MET A 132 -32.97 -21.56 8.97
CA MET A 132 -32.69 -22.40 7.81
C MET A 132 -34.01 -22.77 7.18
N GLN A 133 -34.26 -22.23 5.99
CA GLN A 133 -35.42 -22.57 5.21
C GLN A 133 -35.02 -23.51 4.10
N ASP A 134 -35.71 -24.64 3.98
CA ASP A 134 -35.54 -25.56 2.87
C ASP A 134 -36.03 -24.89 1.57
N PHE A 135 -35.31 -25.14 0.47
CA PHE A 135 -35.71 -24.61 -0.83
C PHE A 135 -37.10 -25.15 -1.23
N THR A 136 -37.94 -24.27 -1.66
CA THR A 136 -39.24 -24.65 -2.25
C THR A 136 -39.02 -25.34 -3.60
N GLN A 137 -39.96 -26.21 -4.00
CA GLN A 137 -39.89 -26.90 -5.30
C GLN A 137 -39.70 -25.93 -6.47
N LYS A 138 -40.33 -24.77 -6.39
CA LYS A 138 -40.23 -23.71 -7.41
C LYS A 138 -38.82 -23.13 -7.53
N GLU A 139 -38.11 -23.01 -6.42
CA GLU A 139 -36.73 -22.56 -6.40
C GLU A 139 -35.76 -23.63 -6.90
N LEU A 140 -36.03 -24.88 -6.56
CA LEU A 140 -35.29 -26.02 -7.08
C LEU A 140 -35.44 -26.17 -8.60
N ASP A 141 -36.65 -25.98 -9.14
CA ASP A 141 -36.93 -26.01 -10.57
C ASP A 141 -36.21 -24.83 -11.28
N TRP A 142 -36.16 -23.68 -10.63
CA TRP A 142 -35.41 -22.52 -11.16
C TRP A 142 -33.92 -22.83 -11.26
N TRP A 143 -33.31 -23.38 -10.22
CA TRP A 143 -31.90 -23.80 -10.23
C TRP A 143 -31.64 -24.91 -11.27
N ALA A 144 -32.55 -25.87 -11.42
CA ALA A 144 -32.42 -26.93 -12.41
C ALA A 144 -32.44 -26.39 -13.84
N SER A 145 -33.13 -25.29 -14.12
CA SER A 145 -33.14 -24.64 -15.43
C SER A 145 -31.75 -24.09 -15.84
N TYR A 146 -30.85 -23.87 -14.87
CA TYR A 146 -29.44 -23.46 -15.09
C TYR A 146 -28.46 -24.65 -15.03
N GLY A 147 -28.96 -25.88 -14.99
CA GLY A 147 -28.13 -27.09 -14.96
C GLY A 147 -27.48 -27.38 -13.60
N ILE A 148 -27.98 -26.77 -12.53
CA ILE A 148 -27.54 -27.02 -11.15
C ILE A 148 -28.51 -28.04 -10.54
N THR A 149 -28.04 -29.25 -10.33
CA THR A 149 -28.77 -30.34 -9.69
C THR A 149 -28.22 -30.63 -8.32
#